data_38c0d1495a0a717099b7fe665c0d6b6a
#
_entry.id   38c0d1495a0a717099b7fe665c0d6b6a
#
_cell.length_a   1.000
_cell.length_b   1.000
_cell.length_c   1.000
_cell.angle_alpha   90.00
_cell.angle_beta   90.00
_cell.angle_gamma   90.00
#
_symmetry.space_group_name_H-M   'P 1'
#
loop_
_entity.id
_entity.type
_entity.pdbx_description
1 polymer ?
#
loop_
_entity_poly.entity_id
_entity_poly.type
_entity_poly.pdbx_seq_one_letter_code
_entity_poly.pdbx_strand_id
1 'polypeptide(L)' 'MIHKSSVIDKKAKIGKNIKIGPFCYIGPRVQISDSVELISNVHIEGDTKIGKGTKIFPFASIGTEPQDLKYKG' A
#
# COMPACT_ATOMS: atom_id res chain seq x y z
N MET A 1 4.37 12.46 4.67
CA MET A 1 4.90 12.90 3.42
C MET A 1 4.78 11.84 2.36
N ILE A 2 4.33 12.21 1.19
CA ILE A 2 4.14 11.25 0.13
C ILE A 2 4.97 11.67 -1.08
N HIS A 3 5.82 10.75 -1.55
CA HIS A 3 6.70 11.07 -2.66
C HIS A 3 5.85 11.27 -3.93
N LYS A 4 6.20 12.27 -4.72
CA LYS A 4 5.42 12.58 -5.91
C LYS A 4 5.35 11.50 -6.96
N SER A 5 6.26 10.55 -6.97
CA SER A 5 6.19 9.49 -7.95
C SER A 5 5.20 8.41 -7.57
N SER A 6 4.65 8.45 -6.37
CA SER A 6 3.74 7.42 -5.95
C SER A 6 2.31 7.75 -6.34
N VAL A 7 1.53 6.73 -6.63
CA VAL A 7 0.17 6.90 -7.07
C VAL A 7 -0.77 6.40 -5.97
N ILE A 8 -1.59 7.27 -5.44
CA ILE A 8 -2.52 6.90 -4.40
C ILE A 8 -3.89 7.23 -4.92
N ASP A 9 -4.74 6.21 -5.03
CA ASP A 9 -6.07 6.43 -5.57
C ASP A 9 -6.81 7.38 -4.65
N LYS A 10 -7.53 8.33 -5.20
CA LYS A 10 -8.22 9.30 -4.39
C LYS A 10 -9.26 8.69 -3.47
N LYS A 11 -9.69 7.48 -3.69
CA LYS A 11 -10.66 6.87 -2.82
C LYS A 11 -9.99 6.15 -1.65
N ALA A 12 -8.69 6.00 -1.67
CA ALA A 12 -7.99 5.34 -0.58
C ALA A 12 -8.09 6.19 0.68
N LYS A 13 -8.15 5.56 1.83
CA LYS A 13 -8.23 6.28 3.08
C LYS A 13 -6.89 6.27 3.75
N ILE A 14 -6.30 7.44 3.92
CA ILE A 14 -4.95 7.54 4.46
C ILE A 14 -4.98 8.29 5.78
N GLY A 15 -4.37 7.72 6.78
CA GLY A 15 -4.35 8.32 8.11
C GLY A 15 -3.34 9.45 8.25
N LYS A 16 -2.95 9.76 9.49
CA LYS A 16 -2.04 10.85 9.74
C LYS A 16 -0.62 10.38 9.88
N ASN A 17 0.33 11.27 9.67
CA ASN A 17 1.75 10.99 9.81
C ASN A 17 2.20 9.81 8.95
N ILE A 18 1.76 9.80 7.71
CA ILE A 18 2.10 8.74 6.80
C ILE A 18 3.33 9.13 5.99
N LYS A 19 4.22 8.16 5.76
CA LYS A 19 5.38 8.40 4.93
C LYS A 19 5.33 7.40 3.80
N ILE A 20 5.27 7.87 2.58
CA ILE A 20 5.24 6.98 1.44
C ILE A 20 6.36 7.37 0.50
N GLY A 21 7.33 6.51 0.37
CA GLY A 21 8.49 6.73 -0.48
C GLY A 21 8.13 6.58 -1.94
N PRO A 22 9.12 6.56 -2.83
CA PRO A 22 8.86 6.58 -4.26
C PRO A 22 8.30 5.31 -4.83
N PHE A 23 7.62 5.44 -5.94
CA PHE A 23 7.11 4.34 -6.71
C PHE A 23 6.18 3.36 -5.97
N CYS A 24 5.32 3.90 -5.13
CA CYS A 24 4.32 3.08 -4.45
C CYS A 24 2.97 3.27 -5.15
N TYR A 25 2.13 2.26 -5.07
CA TYR A 25 0.79 2.35 -5.60
C TYR A 25 -0.20 1.93 -4.50
N ILE A 26 -1.23 2.72 -4.28
CA ILE A 26 -2.25 2.39 -3.29
C ILE A 26 -3.60 2.47 -3.97
N GLY A 27 -4.31 1.37 -3.98
CA GLY A 27 -5.59 1.27 -4.68
C GLY A 27 -6.76 1.87 -3.94
N PRO A 28 -7.92 1.94 -4.56
CA PRO A 28 -9.07 2.65 -4.02
C PRO A 28 -9.74 2.07 -2.77
N ARG A 29 -9.62 0.78 -2.55
CA ARG A 29 -10.26 0.20 -1.38
C ARG A 29 -9.28 -0.06 -0.25
N VAL A 30 -8.14 0.59 -0.29
CA VAL A 30 -7.11 0.40 0.71
C VAL A 30 -7.30 1.43 1.82
N GLN A 31 -7.08 1.02 3.06
CA GLN A 31 -7.14 1.93 4.18
C GLN A 31 -5.80 1.85 4.89
N ILE A 32 -5.14 2.97 5.08
CA ILE A 32 -3.86 3.01 5.74
C ILE A 32 -4.00 3.80 7.02
N SER A 33 -3.74 3.14 8.13
CA SER A 33 -3.89 3.77 9.43
C SER A 33 -2.74 4.73 9.72
N ASP A 34 -2.77 5.38 10.88
CA ASP A 34 -1.79 6.39 11.21
C ASP A 34 -0.37 5.85 11.33
N SER A 35 0.59 6.68 11.07
CA SER A 35 2.00 6.41 11.32
C SER A 35 2.54 5.21 10.53
N VAL A 36 2.01 4.98 9.36
CA VAL A 36 2.48 3.89 8.51
C VAL A 36 3.57 4.43 7.60
N GLU A 37 4.58 3.62 7.33
CA GLU A 37 5.65 4.01 6.44
C GLU A 37 5.83 2.98 5.34
N LEU A 38 5.81 3.42 4.08
CA LEU A 38 6.10 2.55 2.95
C LEU A 38 7.42 3.03 2.39
N ILE A 39 8.42 2.18 2.36
CA ILE A 39 9.77 2.60 1.99
C ILE A 39 9.86 2.98 0.51
N SER A 40 9.52 2.09 -0.38
CA SER A 40 9.50 2.36 -1.81
C SER A 40 9.00 1.15 -2.56
N ASN A 41 8.55 1.33 -3.75
CA ASN A 41 8.14 0.20 -4.60
C ASN A 41 7.18 -0.77 -3.90
N VAL A 42 6.17 -0.25 -3.24
CA VAL A 42 5.20 -1.06 -2.54
C VAL A 42 3.86 -0.95 -3.29
N HIS A 43 3.23 -2.08 -3.53
CA HIS A 43 1.97 -2.11 -4.24
C HIS A 43 0.89 -2.65 -3.31
N ILE A 44 -0.14 -1.87 -3.02
CA ILE A 44 -1.22 -2.31 -2.13
C ILE A 44 -2.53 -2.10 -2.84
N GLU A 45 -3.33 -3.15 -2.94
CA GLU A 45 -4.63 -3.00 -3.54
C GLU A 45 -5.63 -3.96 -2.93
N GLY A 46 -6.84 -3.98 -3.39
CA GLY A 46 -7.90 -4.83 -2.86
C GLY A 46 -8.45 -4.21 -1.58
N ASP A 47 -9.31 -4.96 -0.89
CA ASP A 47 -9.90 -4.48 0.34
C ASP A 47 -8.88 -4.74 1.45
N THR A 48 -7.91 -3.89 1.56
CA THR A 48 -6.78 -4.09 2.45
C THR A 48 -6.68 -2.98 3.48
N LYS A 49 -6.41 -3.34 4.72
CA LYS A 49 -6.27 -2.36 5.77
C LYS A 49 -4.88 -2.55 6.36
N ILE A 50 -4.09 -1.50 6.40
CA ILE A 50 -2.75 -1.54 6.97
C ILE A 50 -2.82 -0.91 8.36
N GLY A 51 -2.42 -1.67 9.35
CA GLY A 51 -2.55 -1.23 10.74
C GLY A 51 -1.59 -0.13 11.13
N LYS A 52 -1.91 0.56 12.24
CA LYS A 52 -1.13 1.67 12.70
C LYS A 52 0.31 1.30 12.95
N GLY A 53 1.22 2.14 12.56
CA GLY A 53 2.65 1.97 12.82
C GLY A 53 3.36 0.95 11.94
N THR A 54 2.68 0.41 10.95
CA THR A 54 3.30 -0.60 10.10
C THR A 54 4.35 0.01 9.19
N LYS A 55 5.45 -0.71 9.00
CA LYS A 55 6.49 -0.28 8.09
C LYS A 55 6.60 -1.34 7.03
N ILE A 56 6.48 -0.96 5.77
CA ILE A 56 6.51 -1.92 4.68
C ILE A 56 7.73 -1.69 3.82
N PHE A 57 8.51 -2.73 3.62
CA PHE A 57 9.77 -2.65 2.93
C PHE A 57 9.63 -2.76 1.41
N PRO A 58 10.67 -2.41 0.66
CA PRO A 58 10.58 -2.36 -0.80
C PRO A 58 10.17 -3.66 -1.45
N PHE A 59 9.49 -3.49 -2.57
CA PHE A 59 9.03 -4.59 -3.40
C PHE A 59 7.99 -5.52 -2.77
N ALA A 60 7.23 -5.01 -1.81
CA ALA A 60 6.15 -5.77 -1.23
C ALA A 60 4.89 -5.61 -2.08
N SER A 61 4.10 -6.66 -2.17
CA SER A 61 2.86 -6.60 -2.91
C SER A 61 1.81 -7.14 -1.96
N ILE A 62 0.86 -6.33 -1.59
CA ILE A 62 -0.12 -6.69 -0.59
C ILE A 62 -1.53 -6.60 -1.15
N GLY A 63 -2.35 -7.58 -0.87
CA GLY A 63 -3.73 -7.55 -1.28
C GLY A 63 -3.98 -7.92 -2.74
N THR A 64 -2.94 -8.25 -3.49
CA THR A 64 -3.13 -8.59 -4.88
C THR A 64 -3.46 -10.06 -4.94
N GLU A 65 -4.25 -10.44 -5.90
CA GLU A 65 -4.56 -11.82 -6.01
C GLU A 65 -3.41 -12.60 -6.57
N PRO A 66 -3.23 -13.82 -6.15
CA PRO A 66 -2.13 -14.63 -6.63
C PRO A 66 -2.35 -14.87 -8.09
N GLN A 67 -1.37 -14.73 -8.87
CA GLN A 67 -1.53 -14.81 -10.25
C GLN A 67 -1.22 -16.18 -10.57
N ASP A 68 -0.73 -16.91 -9.79
CA ASP A 68 -0.33 -18.12 -10.05
C ASP A 68 -1.31 -19.07 -10.15
N LEU A 69 -1.23 -19.74 -11.06
CA LEU A 69 -2.11 -20.67 -11.25
C LEU A 69 -2.06 -21.74 -10.38
N LYS A 70 -1.06 -21.98 -9.87
CA LYS A 70 -0.89 -22.99 -9.09
C LYS A 70 -1.74 -22.71 -8.00
N TYR A 71 -2.28 -21.74 -7.97
CA TYR A 71 -2.96 -21.32 -6.91
C TYR A 71 -4.27 -21.73 -7.31
N LYS A 72 -4.57 -22.73 -7.37
CA LYS A 72 -5.75 -23.03 -7.79
C LYS A 72 -6.36 -23.50 -6.77
N GLY A 73 -6.30 -22.94 -6.11
CA GLY A 73 -7.07 -23.30 -5.01
C GLY A 73 -6.89 -24.49 -4.67
#